data_5ddbd78deee3b7003fc3e351ea0c5a49
#
_entry.id   5ddbd78deee3b7003fc3e351ea0c5a49
#
_cell.length_a   1.000
_cell.length_b   1.000
_cell.length_c   1.000
_cell.angle_alpha   90.00
_cell.angle_beta   90.00
_cell.angle_gamma   90.00
#
_symmetry.space_group_name_H-M   'P 1'
#
loop_
_entity.id
_entity.type
_entity.pdbx_description
1 polymer ?
#
loop_
_entity_poly.entity_id
_entity_poly.type
_entity_poly.pdbx_seq_one_letter_code
_entity_poly.pdbx_strand_id
1 'polypeptide(L)'
;MPQEIEIRLETLGSVTLFDIKGDMTVVSEPFVEEAYKNANDQGTSKILLKFDQNAYINSGGIAVLIQLLAETKRNNQQIGITGLSGHFKKIFTMVGITKFARIYNTVEEGLESLSV
;
A
#
# COMPACT_ATOMS: atom_id res chain seq x y z
N MET A 1 15.00 -17.83 1.64
CA MET A 1 14.77 -17.11 0.37
C MET A 1 13.65 -16.10 0.53
N PRO A 2 13.87 -14.84 0.15
CA PRO A 2 12.77 -13.89 0.16
C PRO A 2 11.70 -14.33 -0.82
N GLN A 3 10.45 -14.09 -0.46
CA GLN A 3 9.32 -14.41 -1.29
C GLN A 3 9.11 -13.26 -2.29
N GLU A 4 9.02 -13.60 -3.58
CA GLU A 4 8.81 -12.61 -4.62
C GLU A 4 7.47 -11.91 -4.44
N ILE A 5 7.44 -10.59 -4.67
CA ILE A 5 6.23 -9.80 -4.52
C ILE A 5 5.22 -10.09 -5.63
N GLU A 6 3.95 -10.13 -5.26
CA GLU A 6 2.84 -10.22 -6.20
C GLU A 6 1.79 -9.21 -5.77
N ILE A 7 1.33 -8.39 -6.70
CA ILE A 7 0.31 -7.38 -6.42
C ILE A 7 -0.89 -7.61 -7.34
N ARG A 8 -2.05 -7.82 -6.74
CA ARG A 8 -3.31 -7.93 -7.47
C ARG A 8 -4.16 -6.70 -7.20
N LEU A 9 -4.78 -6.20 -8.25
CA LEU A 9 -5.71 -5.07 -8.13
C LEU A 9 -7.13 -5.60 -8.10
N GLU A 10 -7.92 -5.06 -7.17
CA GLU A 10 -9.33 -5.41 -7.05
C GLU A 10 -10.13 -4.13 -6.82
N THR A 11 -11.18 -3.93 -7.60
CA THR A 11 -12.05 -2.77 -7.45
C THR A 11 -13.17 -3.12 -6.47
N LEU A 12 -13.22 -2.41 -5.35
CA LEU A 12 -14.21 -2.60 -4.28
C LEU A 12 -14.96 -1.27 -4.09
N GLY A 13 -16.08 -1.12 -4.80
CA GLY A 13 -16.82 0.14 -4.80
C GLY A 13 -15.97 1.25 -5.42
N SER A 14 -15.75 2.32 -4.68
CA SER A 14 -14.92 3.45 -5.13
C SER A 14 -13.45 3.30 -4.82
N VAL A 15 -13.05 2.18 -4.20
CA VAL A 15 -11.68 1.95 -3.74
C VAL A 15 -11.00 0.88 -4.59
N THR A 16 -9.76 1.11 -4.97
CA THR A 16 -8.93 0.09 -5.59
C THR A 16 -8.06 -0.54 -4.51
N LEU A 17 -8.23 -1.83 -4.29
CA LEU A 17 -7.43 -2.60 -3.35
C LEU A 17 -6.19 -3.11 -4.07
N PHE A 18 -5.03 -2.88 -3.47
CA PHE A 18 -3.77 -3.49 -3.89
C PHE A 18 -3.50 -4.65 -2.93
N ASP A 19 -3.79 -5.86 -3.37
CA ASP A 19 -3.55 -7.06 -2.57
C ASP A 19 -2.10 -7.49 -2.78
N ILE A 20 -1.26 -7.18 -1.79
CA ILE A 20 0.18 -7.34 -1.86
C ILE A 20 0.59 -8.59 -1.09
N LYS A 21 1.22 -9.53 -1.77
CA LYS A 21 1.77 -10.74 -1.16
C LYS A 21 3.26 -10.80 -1.43
N GLY A 22 3.99 -11.41 -0.51
CA GLY A 22 5.43 -11.52 -0.62
C GLY A 22 6.15 -10.36 0.05
N ASP A 23 7.45 -10.34 -0.09
CA ASP A 23 8.33 -9.40 0.60
C ASP A 23 8.48 -8.12 -0.22
N MET A 24 8.55 -7.00 0.47
CA MET A 24 8.76 -5.71 -0.18
C MET A 24 10.17 -5.21 0.08
N THR A 25 10.93 -5.08 -0.99
CA THR A 25 12.33 -4.65 -0.98
C THR A 25 12.53 -3.64 -2.10
N VAL A 26 13.78 -3.21 -2.32
CA VAL A 26 14.08 -2.30 -3.44
C VAL A 26 13.74 -2.93 -4.79
N VAL A 27 13.85 -4.25 -4.94
CA VAL A 27 13.50 -4.94 -6.20
C VAL A 27 12.00 -5.00 -6.46
N SER A 28 11.18 -4.63 -5.49
CA SER A 28 9.73 -4.56 -5.66
C SER A 28 9.28 -3.31 -6.42
N GLU A 29 10.14 -2.32 -6.59
CA GLU A 29 9.78 -1.03 -7.20
C GLU A 29 9.06 -1.17 -8.55
N PRO A 30 9.58 -1.95 -9.53
CA PRO A 30 8.87 -2.06 -10.82
C PRO A 30 7.48 -2.65 -10.71
N PHE A 31 7.28 -3.58 -9.77
CA PHE A 31 5.96 -4.21 -9.56
C PHE A 31 4.97 -3.21 -8.96
N VAL A 32 5.43 -2.41 -8.01
CA VAL A 32 4.61 -1.37 -7.39
C VAL A 32 4.24 -0.30 -8.42
N GLU A 33 5.21 0.14 -9.22
CA GLU A 33 4.97 1.15 -10.25
C GLU A 33 4.00 0.66 -11.31
N GLU A 34 4.12 -0.60 -11.74
CA GLU A 34 3.21 -1.20 -12.71
C GLU A 34 1.79 -1.27 -12.17
N ALA A 35 1.63 -1.72 -10.92
CA ALA A 35 0.31 -1.76 -10.28
C ALA A 35 -0.30 -0.37 -10.18
N TYR A 36 0.50 0.61 -9.79
CA TYR A 36 0.04 1.98 -9.68
C TYR A 36 -0.37 2.56 -11.04
N LYS A 37 0.43 2.32 -12.07
CA LYS A 37 0.10 2.74 -13.44
C LYS A 37 -1.22 2.12 -13.89
N ASN A 38 -1.40 0.82 -13.67
CA ASN A 38 -2.63 0.13 -14.06
C ASN A 38 -3.84 0.68 -13.32
N ALA A 39 -3.70 0.99 -12.04
CA ALA A 39 -4.77 1.61 -11.26
C ALA A 39 -5.13 2.99 -11.82
N ASN A 40 -4.12 3.81 -12.14
CA ASN A 40 -4.34 5.14 -12.70
C ASN A 40 -5.01 5.08 -14.07
N ASP A 41 -4.67 4.09 -14.90
CA ASP A 41 -5.32 3.89 -16.20
C ASP A 41 -6.82 3.60 -16.05
N GLN A 42 -7.23 3.09 -14.89
CA GLN A 42 -8.64 2.85 -14.57
C GLN A 42 -9.31 4.04 -13.87
N GLY A 43 -8.58 5.14 -13.68
CA GLY A 43 -9.11 6.36 -13.08
C GLY A 43 -9.22 6.31 -11.56
N THR A 44 -8.39 5.54 -10.90
CA THR A 44 -8.47 5.36 -9.45
C THR A 44 -8.19 6.67 -8.71
N SER A 45 -8.96 6.94 -7.65
CA SER A 45 -8.74 8.10 -6.77
C SER A 45 -8.58 7.69 -5.31
N LYS A 46 -8.87 6.43 -4.99
CA LYS A 46 -8.82 5.90 -3.62
C LYS A 46 -8.14 4.54 -3.66
N ILE A 47 -7.09 4.38 -2.87
CA ILE A 47 -6.26 3.18 -2.86
C ILE A 47 -6.16 2.64 -1.44
N LEU A 48 -6.31 1.33 -1.31
CA LEU A 48 -6.04 0.64 -0.06
C LEU A 48 -4.97 -0.42 -0.31
N LEU A 49 -3.83 -0.27 0.35
CA LEU A 49 -2.75 -1.25 0.30
C LEU A 49 -3.01 -2.31 1.37
N LYS A 50 -3.11 -3.55 0.95
CA LYS A 50 -3.29 -4.67 1.88
C LYS A 50 -2.03 -5.52 1.86
N PHE A 51 -1.34 -5.57 3.00
CA PHE A 51 -0.16 -6.42 3.18
C PHE A 51 -0.56 -7.75 3.81
N ASP A 52 0.25 -8.76 3.55
CA ASP A 52 0.18 -10.03 4.26
C ASP A 52 0.88 -9.84 5.62
N GLN A 53 0.26 -10.32 6.70
CA GLN A 53 0.85 -10.17 8.04
C GLN A 53 2.23 -10.81 8.17
N ASN A 54 2.54 -11.78 7.33
CA ASN A 54 3.83 -12.45 7.32
C ASN A 54 4.84 -11.80 6.38
N ALA A 55 4.45 -10.72 5.68
CA ALA A 55 5.33 -10.05 4.75
C ALA A 55 6.50 -9.38 5.47
N TYR A 56 7.67 -9.52 4.89
CA TYR A 56 8.86 -8.81 5.34
C TYR A 56 9.04 -7.56 4.50
N ILE A 57 9.30 -6.45 5.16
CA ILE A 57 9.52 -5.15 4.49
C ILE A 57 10.84 -4.60 5.01
N ASN A 58 11.83 -4.50 4.15
CA ASN A 58 13.11 -3.94 4.56
C ASN A 58 13.18 -2.42 4.27
N SER A 59 14.29 -1.79 4.56
CA SER A 59 14.44 -0.35 4.37
C SER A 59 14.26 0.08 2.92
N GLY A 60 14.72 -0.76 1.96
CA GLY A 60 14.49 -0.51 0.54
C GLY A 60 13.02 -0.55 0.18
N GLY A 61 12.27 -1.49 0.76
CA GLY A 61 10.83 -1.58 0.58
C GLY A 61 10.09 -0.39 1.17
N ILE A 62 10.52 0.08 2.33
CA ILE A 62 9.95 1.28 2.95
C ILE A 62 10.17 2.49 2.02
N ALA A 63 11.35 2.62 1.42
CA ALA A 63 11.64 3.69 0.48
C ALA A 63 10.71 3.64 -0.75
N VAL A 64 10.45 2.43 -1.27
CA VAL A 64 9.51 2.24 -2.38
C VAL A 64 8.11 2.71 -1.99
N LEU A 65 7.66 2.36 -0.79
CA LEU A 65 6.35 2.80 -0.29
C LEU A 65 6.27 4.31 -0.13
N ILE A 66 7.29 4.93 0.45
CA ILE A 66 7.32 6.38 0.62
C ILE A 66 7.20 7.08 -0.74
N GLN A 67 7.87 6.56 -1.75
CA GLN A 67 7.79 7.09 -3.10
C GLN A 67 6.38 6.98 -3.68
N LEU A 68 5.73 5.84 -3.48
CA LEU A 68 4.34 5.65 -3.89
C LEU A 68 3.41 6.64 -3.19
N LEU A 69 3.57 6.81 -1.89
CA LEU A 69 2.74 7.73 -1.10
C LEU A 69 2.92 9.17 -1.58
N ALA A 70 4.14 9.56 -1.91
CA ALA A 70 4.42 10.88 -2.46
C ALA A 70 3.71 11.09 -3.80
N GLU A 71 3.70 10.07 -4.65
CA GLU A 71 2.99 10.15 -5.94
C GLU A 71 1.48 10.27 -5.77
N THR A 72 0.89 9.50 -4.85
CA THR A 72 -0.55 9.61 -4.58
C THR A 72 -0.91 11.00 -4.08
N LYS A 73 -0.06 11.60 -3.26
CA LYS A 73 -0.29 12.96 -2.78
C LYS A 73 -0.25 13.97 -3.93
N ARG A 74 0.72 13.86 -4.84
CA ARG A 74 0.81 14.74 -6.00
C ARG A 74 -0.41 14.62 -6.92
N ASN A 75 -0.99 13.42 -7.00
CA ASN A 75 -2.14 13.15 -7.87
C ASN A 75 -3.48 13.31 -7.14
N ASN A 76 -3.48 13.87 -5.93
CA ASN A 76 -4.69 14.11 -5.12
C ASN A 76 -5.50 12.83 -4.89
N GLN A 77 -4.82 11.74 -4.68
CA GLN A 77 -5.44 10.45 -4.38
C GLN A 77 -5.41 10.19 -2.87
N GLN A 78 -6.42 9.50 -2.38
CA GLN A 78 -6.44 9.03 -0.99
C GLN A 78 -5.84 7.64 -0.93
N ILE A 79 -5.06 7.37 0.11
CA ILE A 79 -4.43 6.07 0.28
C ILE A 79 -4.43 5.66 1.75
N GLY A 80 -4.76 4.40 1.98
CA GLY A 80 -4.69 3.78 3.30
C GLY A 80 -3.90 2.48 3.25
N ILE A 81 -3.57 1.96 4.41
CA ILE A 81 -2.75 0.75 4.56
C ILE A 81 -3.42 -0.18 5.56
N THR A 82 -3.47 -1.47 5.27
CA THR A 82 -3.95 -2.49 6.21
C THR A 82 -3.13 -3.77 6.08
N GLY A 83 -3.29 -4.69 7.01
CA GLY A 83 -2.64 -5.99 6.99
C GLY A 83 -1.25 -6.04 7.61
N LEU A 84 -0.77 -4.94 8.17
CA LEU A 84 0.55 -4.90 8.79
C LEU A 84 0.57 -5.65 10.12
N SER A 85 1.67 -6.35 10.39
CA SER A 85 1.93 -6.86 11.73
C SER A 85 2.11 -5.71 12.72
N GLY A 86 2.00 -5.99 14.02
CA GLY A 86 2.26 -4.98 15.04
C GLY A 86 3.65 -4.39 14.95
N HIS A 87 4.63 -5.21 14.58
CA HIS A 87 6.01 -4.77 14.37
C HIS A 87 6.10 -3.69 13.27
N PHE A 88 5.51 -3.96 12.10
CA PHE A 88 5.57 -3.00 11.00
C PHE A 88 4.67 -1.79 11.20
N LYS A 89 3.57 -1.91 11.95
CA LYS A 89 2.79 -0.73 12.35
C LYS A 89 3.65 0.25 13.11
N LYS A 90 4.47 -0.24 14.04
CA LYS A 90 5.37 0.61 14.81
C LYS A 90 6.43 1.25 13.92
N ILE A 91 7.05 0.47 13.06
CA ILE A 91 8.08 0.97 12.13
C ILE A 91 7.50 2.05 11.22
N PHE A 92 6.33 1.81 10.63
CA PHE A 92 5.70 2.78 9.73
C PHE A 92 5.36 4.08 10.44
N THR A 93 4.92 3.97 11.69
CA THR A 93 4.64 5.17 12.50
C THR A 93 5.95 5.92 12.79
N MET A 94 7.00 5.22 13.15
CA MET A 94 8.29 5.83 13.47
C MET A 94 8.92 6.55 12.27
N VAL A 95 8.80 5.99 11.07
CA VAL A 95 9.38 6.62 9.87
C VAL A 95 8.47 7.68 9.25
N GLY A 96 7.30 7.92 9.84
CA GLY A 96 6.43 9.02 9.42
C GLY A 96 5.47 8.68 8.28
N ILE A 97 5.29 7.42 7.95
CA ILE A 97 4.34 7.02 6.88
C ILE A 97 2.91 7.44 7.22
N THR A 98 2.57 7.48 8.51
CA THR A 98 1.23 7.87 8.95
C THR A 98 0.87 9.33 8.61
N LYS A 99 1.84 10.13 8.22
CA LYS A 99 1.59 11.49 7.73
C LYS A 99 0.96 11.50 6.34
N PHE A 100 1.14 10.41 5.58
CA PHE A 100 0.67 10.31 4.19
C PHE A 100 -0.47 9.33 4.03
N ALA A 101 -0.55 8.31 4.89
CA ALA A 101 -1.54 7.24 4.77
C ALA A 101 -1.97 6.79 6.15
N ARG A 102 -3.28 6.60 6.32
CA ARG A 102 -3.81 6.06 7.57
C ARG A 102 -3.64 4.54 7.57
N ILE A 103 -3.30 4.00 8.74
CA ILE A 103 -3.17 2.56 8.94
C ILE A 103 -4.45 2.03 9.58
N TYR A 104 -5.05 1.03 8.94
CA TYR A 104 -6.29 0.40 9.40
C TYR A 104 -6.01 -1.01 9.91
N ASN A 105 -6.82 -1.48 10.83
CA ASN A 105 -6.69 -2.83 11.37
C ASN A 105 -7.28 -3.89 10.44
N THR A 106 -8.28 -3.53 9.63
CA THR A 106 -8.93 -4.47 8.72
C THR A 106 -9.19 -3.81 7.37
N VAL A 107 -9.42 -4.65 6.36
CA VAL A 107 -9.83 -4.18 5.03
C VAL A 107 -11.16 -3.42 5.14
N GLU A 108 -12.09 -3.95 5.93
CA GLU A 108 -13.42 -3.36 6.10
C GLU A 108 -13.34 -1.94 6.66
N GLU A 109 -12.50 -1.72 7.67
CA GLU A 109 -12.28 -0.38 8.21
C GLU A 109 -11.72 0.57 7.16
N GLY A 110 -10.75 0.10 6.39
CA GLY A 110 -10.14 0.90 5.33
C GLY A 110 -11.14 1.27 4.25
N LEU A 111 -11.95 0.31 3.80
CA LEU A 111 -12.97 0.54 2.78
C LEU A 111 -14.01 1.52 3.28
N GLU A 112 -14.48 1.35 4.50
CA GLU A 112 -15.47 2.26 5.09
C GLU A 112 -14.95 3.69 5.17
N SER A 113 -13.73 3.85 5.63
CA SER A 113 -13.11 5.17 5.77
C SER A 113 -12.87 5.85 4.43
N LEU A 114 -12.38 5.10 3.44
CA LEU A 114 -12.06 5.65 2.13
C LEU A 114 -13.29 5.87 1.25
N SER A 115 -14.39 5.19 1.52
CA SER A 115 -15.62 5.31 0.72
C SER A 115 -16.42 6.58 0.98
N VAL A 116 -16.08 7.29 2.02
CA VAL A 116 -16.81 8.51 2.45
C VAL A 116 -16.34 9.72 1.65
#